data_8e014a07d4ca07807a608a4251e03ad4
#
_entry.id   8e014a07d4ca07807a608a4251e03ad4
#
_cell.length_a   1.000
_cell.length_b   1.000
_cell.length_c   1.000
_cell.angle_alpha   90.00
_cell.angle_beta   90.00
_cell.angle_gamma   90.00
#
_symmetry.space_group_name_H-M   'P 1'
#
loop_
_entity.id
_entity.type
_entity.pdbx_description
1 polymer ?
#
loop_
_entity_poly.entity_id
_entity_poly.type
_entity_poly.pdbx_seq_one_letter_code
_entity_poly.pdbx_strand_id
1 'polypeptide(L)'
;MKLVVEFGTNDERLLLMSTLADYYRDLLAWEELPFVCLIELWPAGLAQEVEEDFQLAVASSGIKGASCPIRPGSSNQSIGNQVEEFTVSRLAPCTVKFKILPCSGAGYPDKTLVQNGSGLKIAFEIKATSDWNPSDSNRRVLTSASEKIRRAFKPPVHHLLCTLLYTVQDGSARIDAVRLDFIEPTTSVNAQPAAAATASL
;
A
#
# COMPACT_ATOMS: atom_id res chain seq x y z
N MET A 1 11.48 7.91 9.44
CA MET A 1 12.11 7.36 8.22
C MET A 1 11.02 7.09 7.20
N LYS A 2 11.17 7.56 5.95
CA LYS A 2 10.20 7.29 4.89
C LYS A 2 10.77 6.17 4.02
N LEU A 3 10.00 5.13 3.80
CA LEU A 3 10.32 4.03 2.91
C LEU A 3 9.79 4.33 1.51
N VAL A 4 10.63 4.20 0.50
CA VAL A 4 10.24 4.26 -0.90
C VAL A 4 10.44 2.88 -1.49
N VAL A 5 9.36 2.22 -1.89
CA VAL A 5 9.43 0.92 -2.57
C VAL A 5 9.60 1.17 -4.06
N GLU A 6 10.76 0.82 -4.61
CA GLU A 6 11.04 0.90 -6.05
C GLU A 6 10.83 -0.47 -6.71
N PHE A 7 9.92 -0.51 -7.67
CA PHE A 7 9.76 -1.66 -8.56
C PHE A 7 10.71 -1.49 -9.75
N GLY A 8 11.82 -2.20 -9.71
CA GLY A 8 12.92 -2.27 -10.64
C GLY A 8 12.84 -1.52 -11.96
N THR A 9 13.70 -0.52 -12.14
CA THR A 9 14.35 -0.19 -13.41
C THR A 9 15.83 -0.04 -13.14
N ASN A 10 16.64 -0.70 -13.98
CA ASN A 10 18.10 -0.62 -13.96
C ASN A 10 18.54 0.83 -14.19
N ASP A 11 18.86 1.57 -13.16
CA ASP A 11 19.62 2.80 -13.27
C ASP A 11 20.71 2.79 -12.18
N GLU A 12 21.96 2.94 -12.63
CA GLU A 12 23.17 2.79 -11.86
C GLU A 12 23.38 3.96 -10.88
N ARG A 13 22.66 3.93 -9.77
CA ARG A 13 23.07 4.64 -8.56
C ARG A 13 23.15 3.63 -7.43
N LEU A 14 24.39 3.36 -6.98
CA LEU A 14 24.71 2.63 -5.76
C LEU A 14 24.15 3.35 -4.52
N LEU A 15 22.82 3.44 -4.42
CA LEU A 15 22.12 3.59 -3.17
C LEU A 15 22.02 2.18 -2.61
N LEU A 16 22.36 1.99 -1.35
CA LEU A 16 22.23 0.72 -0.63
C LEU A 16 20.79 0.23 -0.80
N MET A 17 20.56 -0.56 -1.86
CA MET A 17 19.28 -1.23 -2.06
C MET A 17 19.21 -2.33 -1.01
N SER A 18 18.39 -2.12 0.00
CA SER A 18 18.04 -3.17 0.95
C SER A 18 16.75 -3.87 0.50
N THR A 19 16.55 -5.09 0.95
CA THR A 19 15.26 -5.75 0.80
C THR A 19 14.27 -5.23 1.86
N LEU A 20 12.99 -5.45 1.66
CA LEU A 20 12.00 -5.07 2.66
C LEU A 20 12.19 -5.86 3.98
N ALA A 21 12.68 -7.09 3.90
CA ALA A 21 13.04 -7.87 5.09
C ALA A 21 14.20 -7.22 5.87
N ASP A 22 15.25 -6.77 5.15
CA ASP A 22 16.37 -6.05 5.76
C ASP A 22 15.91 -4.74 6.39
N TYR A 23 15.07 -3.99 5.68
CA TYR A 23 14.49 -2.75 6.20
C TYR A 23 13.75 -2.97 7.53
N TYR A 24 12.89 -3.98 7.62
CA TYR A 24 12.16 -4.26 8.86
C TYR A 24 13.08 -4.74 9.99
N ARG A 25 14.13 -5.51 9.67
CA ARG A 25 15.15 -5.88 10.66
C ARG A 25 15.85 -4.65 11.23
N ASP A 26 16.29 -3.74 10.36
CA ASP A 26 17.00 -2.54 10.75
C ASP A 26 16.09 -1.54 11.49
N LEU A 27 14.81 -1.45 11.09
CA LEU A 27 13.80 -0.67 11.79
C LEU A 27 13.59 -1.15 13.24
N LEU A 28 13.45 -2.46 13.44
CA LEU A 28 13.30 -3.04 14.78
C LEU A 28 14.55 -2.79 15.64
N ALA A 29 15.75 -2.92 15.07
CA ALA A 29 16.99 -2.62 15.76
C ALA A 29 17.07 -1.14 16.15
N TRP A 30 16.65 -0.23 15.27
CA TRP A 30 16.59 1.22 15.56
C TRP A 30 15.53 1.57 16.61
N GLU A 31 14.42 0.83 16.65
CA GLU A 31 13.38 0.96 17.69
C GLU A 31 13.77 0.26 19.01
N GLU A 32 14.97 -0.32 19.11
CA GLU A 32 15.45 -1.09 20.28
C GLU A 32 14.54 -2.26 20.65
N LEU A 33 13.94 -2.90 19.64
CA LEU A 33 13.01 -4.00 19.82
C LEU A 33 13.64 -5.35 19.46
N PRO A 34 13.20 -6.44 20.10
CA PRO A 34 13.59 -7.79 19.71
C PRO A 34 13.20 -8.06 18.24
N PHE A 35 14.04 -8.81 17.54
CA PHE A 35 13.73 -9.22 16.17
C PHE A 35 12.45 -10.06 16.12
N VAL A 36 11.56 -9.67 15.21
CA VAL A 36 10.41 -10.44 14.78
C VAL A 36 10.25 -10.28 13.27
N CYS A 37 9.98 -11.36 12.57
CA CYS A 37 9.76 -11.29 11.12
C CYS A 37 8.45 -10.55 10.83
N LEU A 38 8.52 -9.35 10.26
CA LEU A 38 7.33 -8.53 9.98
C LEU A 38 6.77 -8.75 8.58
N ILE A 39 7.45 -9.51 7.73
CA ILE A 39 7.01 -9.81 6.38
C ILE A 39 7.20 -11.29 6.06
N GLU A 40 6.25 -11.89 5.35
CA GLU A 40 6.24 -13.29 4.96
C GLU A 40 6.06 -13.44 3.45
N LEU A 41 6.66 -14.50 2.90
CA LEU A 41 6.44 -14.92 1.52
C LEU A 41 4.97 -15.25 1.27
N TRP A 42 4.48 -14.87 0.09
CA TRP A 42 3.14 -15.22 -0.33
C TRP A 42 3.05 -16.69 -0.77
N PRO A 43 2.25 -17.54 -0.09
CA PRO A 43 1.92 -18.84 -0.62
C PRO A 43 1.19 -18.70 -1.97
N ALA A 44 1.60 -19.45 -2.97
CA ALA A 44 1.03 -19.35 -4.33
C ALA A 44 -0.51 -19.48 -4.34
N GLY A 45 -1.07 -20.38 -3.54
CA GLY A 45 -2.53 -20.57 -3.45
C GLY A 45 -3.24 -19.36 -2.82
N LEU A 46 -2.64 -18.72 -1.79
CA LEU A 46 -3.21 -17.53 -1.17
C LEU A 46 -3.14 -16.32 -2.12
N ALA A 47 -2.00 -16.13 -2.79
CA ALA A 47 -1.84 -15.05 -3.76
C ALA A 47 -2.88 -15.17 -4.89
N GLN A 48 -3.05 -16.38 -5.44
CA GLN A 48 -4.06 -16.64 -6.46
C GLN A 48 -5.48 -16.36 -5.96
N GLU A 49 -5.81 -16.79 -4.74
CA GLU A 49 -7.13 -16.56 -4.15
C GLU A 49 -7.44 -15.06 -3.97
N VAL A 50 -6.46 -14.27 -3.54
CA VAL A 50 -6.59 -12.81 -3.43
C VAL A 50 -6.76 -12.19 -4.80
N GLU A 51 -5.94 -12.58 -5.78
CA GLU A 51 -6.00 -12.03 -7.13
C GLU A 51 -7.35 -12.29 -7.79
N GLU A 52 -7.85 -13.54 -7.72
CA GLU A 52 -9.17 -13.91 -8.26
C GLU A 52 -10.31 -13.11 -7.62
N ASP A 53 -10.34 -12.99 -6.28
CA ASP A 53 -11.39 -12.25 -5.56
C ASP A 53 -11.36 -10.76 -5.92
N PHE A 54 -10.18 -10.17 -6.04
CA PHE A 54 -10.02 -8.77 -6.46
C PHE A 54 -10.39 -8.54 -7.92
N GLN A 55 -10.03 -9.43 -8.83
CA GLN A 55 -10.43 -9.34 -10.25
C GLN A 55 -11.96 -9.36 -10.38
N LEU A 56 -12.64 -10.25 -9.67
CA LEU A 56 -14.09 -10.29 -9.61
C LEU A 56 -14.69 -9.03 -9.00
N ALA A 57 -14.11 -8.52 -7.91
CA ALA A 57 -14.55 -7.30 -7.26
C ALA A 57 -14.38 -6.07 -8.17
N VAL A 58 -13.25 -5.94 -8.86
CA VAL A 58 -13.01 -4.87 -9.85
C VAL A 58 -14.03 -4.92 -10.97
N ALA A 59 -14.31 -6.12 -11.52
CA ALA A 59 -15.29 -6.30 -12.58
C ALA A 59 -16.72 -5.96 -12.10
N SER A 60 -17.12 -6.45 -10.91
CA SER A 60 -18.47 -6.29 -10.36
C SER A 60 -18.76 -4.87 -9.87
N SER A 61 -17.76 -4.20 -9.31
CA SER A 61 -17.91 -2.83 -8.77
C SER A 61 -18.02 -1.76 -9.85
N GLY A 62 -17.62 -2.07 -11.08
CA GLY A 62 -17.50 -1.09 -12.17
C GLY A 62 -16.51 0.03 -11.84
N ILE A 63 -15.50 -0.24 -11.00
CA ILE A 63 -14.54 0.79 -10.57
C ILE A 63 -13.66 1.29 -11.71
N LYS A 64 -13.28 0.40 -12.64
CA LYS A 64 -12.51 0.78 -13.81
C LYS A 64 -13.37 1.61 -14.76
N GLY A 65 -12.94 2.82 -15.07
CA GLY A 65 -13.68 3.81 -15.81
C GLY A 65 -14.66 4.65 -14.98
N ALA A 66 -14.83 4.36 -13.69
CA ALA A 66 -15.67 5.17 -12.80
C ALA A 66 -15.03 6.54 -12.53
N SER A 67 -15.87 7.57 -12.38
CA SER A 67 -15.46 8.93 -12.06
C SER A 67 -15.75 9.23 -10.59
N CYS A 68 -14.72 9.58 -9.84
CA CYS A 68 -14.78 10.06 -8.47
C CYS A 68 -14.91 11.58 -8.48
N PRO A 69 -15.99 12.19 -7.93
CA PRO A 69 -16.08 13.63 -7.79
C PRO A 69 -14.96 14.17 -6.91
N ILE A 70 -14.30 15.24 -7.34
CA ILE A 70 -13.22 15.90 -6.59
C ILE A 70 -13.75 17.17 -5.95
N ARG A 71 -13.41 17.39 -4.67
CA ARG A 71 -13.73 18.65 -3.99
C ARG A 71 -12.94 19.79 -4.65
N PRO A 72 -13.59 20.93 -4.97
CA PRO A 72 -12.89 22.08 -5.53
C PRO A 72 -11.72 22.52 -4.66
N GLY A 73 -10.60 22.91 -5.28
CA GLY A 73 -9.39 23.36 -4.59
C GLY A 73 -8.57 22.27 -3.90
N SER A 74 -8.86 20.98 -4.16
CA SER A 74 -8.09 19.87 -3.62
C SER A 74 -6.65 19.87 -4.14
N SER A 75 -5.67 19.66 -3.24
CA SER A 75 -4.30 19.32 -3.63
C SER A 75 -4.22 17.92 -4.24
N ASN A 76 -3.14 17.61 -4.97
CA ASN A 76 -2.92 16.28 -5.53
C ASN A 76 -3.00 15.17 -4.48
N GLN A 77 -2.44 15.38 -3.29
CA GLN A 77 -2.55 14.43 -2.19
C GLN A 77 -4.01 14.25 -1.73
N SER A 78 -4.77 15.34 -1.64
CA SER A 78 -6.19 15.29 -1.27
C SER A 78 -7.01 14.56 -2.33
N ILE A 79 -6.70 14.72 -3.61
CA ILE A 79 -7.33 13.99 -4.71
C ILE A 79 -7.03 12.49 -4.57
N GLY A 80 -5.78 12.12 -4.35
CA GLY A 80 -5.39 10.74 -4.12
C GLY A 80 -6.21 10.09 -3.01
N ASN A 81 -6.31 10.73 -1.85
CA ASN A 81 -7.10 10.23 -0.72
C ASN A 81 -8.58 10.06 -1.06
N GLN A 82 -9.18 10.99 -1.81
CA GLN A 82 -10.57 10.89 -2.26
C GLN A 82 -10.78 9.72 -3.22
N VAL A 83 -9.84 9.49 -4.13
CA VAL A 83 -9.85 8.34 -5.06
C VAL A 83 -9.73 7.02 -4.30
N GLU A 84 -8.84 6.94 -3.31
CA GLU A 84 -8.67 5.77 -2.46
C GLU A 84 -9.96 5.43 -1.69
N GLU A 85 -10.56 6.41 -1.01
CA GLU A 85 -11.82 6.23 -0.28
C GLU A 85 -12.98 5.81 -1.20
N PHE A 86 -13.11 6.47 -2.36
CA PHE A 86 -14.11 6.14 -3.37
C PHE A 86 -13.94 4.70 -3.85
N THR A 87 -12.70 4.27 -4.10
CA THR A 87 -12.40 2.91 -4.55
C THR A 87 -12.75 1.88 -3.49
N VAL A 88 -12.33 2.10 -2.23
CA VAL A 88 -12.67 1.18 -1.12
C VAL A 88 -14.18 1.04 -0.98
N SER A 89 -14.93 2.14 -1.04
CA SER A 89 -16.38 2.10 -0.89
C SER A 89 -17.08 1.24 -1.96
N ARG A 90 -16.49 1.12 -3.14
CA ARG A 90 -17.02 0.32 -4.24
C ARG A 90 -16.48 -1.12 -4.25
N LEU A 91 -15.21 -1.32 -3.94
CA LEU A 91 -14.61 -2.66 -3.95
C LEU A 91 -15.02 -3.50 -2.75
N ALA A 92 -15.08 -2.92 -1.55
CA ALA A 92 -15.32 -3.70 -0.34
C ALA A 92 -16.65 -4.48 -0.33
N PRO A 93 -17.76 -3.98 -0.88
CA PRO A 93 -19.00 -4.78 -1.00
C PRO A 93 -18.92 -5.90 -2.04
N CYS A 94 -17.94 -5.86 -2.96
CA CYS A 94 -17.82 -6.78 -4.08
C CYS A 94 -16.81 -7.91 -3.83
N THR A 95 -15.98 -7.81 -2.77
CA THR A 95 -15.09 -8.91 -2.36
C THR A 95 -15.91 -9.99 -1.66
N VAL A 96 -15.64 -11.26 -1.99
CA VAL A 96 -16.40 -12.42 -1.49
C VAL A 96 -15.58 -13.24 -0.51
N LYS A 97 -14.34 -13.53 -0.87
CA LYS A 97 -13.44 -14.35 -0.05
C LYS A 97 -12.74 -13.55 1.04
N PHE A 98 -12.65 -12.24 0.87
CA PHE A 98 -11.97 -11.34 1.79
C PHE A 98 -12.86 -10.17 2.21
N LYS A 99 -12.50 -9.52 3.32
CA LYS A 99 -13.12 -8.28 3.79
C LYS A 99 -12.04 -7.20 3.88
N ILE A 100 -12.31 -6.02 3.31
CA ILE A 100 -11.46 -4.84 3.43
C ILE A 100 -11.92 -4.08 4.67
N LEU A 101 -11.09 -4.01 5.70
CA LEU A 101 -11.37 -3.32 6.95
C LEU A 101 -10.37 -2.17 7.17
N PRO A 102 -10.75 -1.09 7.85
CA PRO A 102 -9.80 -0.07 8.25
C PRO A 102 -8.78 -0.64 9.25
N CYS A 103 -7.52 -0.22 9.14
CA CYS A 103 -6.48 -0.50 10.12
C CYS A 103 -6.21 0.77 10.92
N SER A 104 -6.64 0.82 12.17
CA SER A 104 -6.55 2.01 13.02
C SER A 104 -5.12 2.34 13.44
N GLY A 105 -4.82 3.63 13.58
CA GLY A 105 -3.52 4.19 13.94
C GLY A 105 -2.82 4.87 12.76
N ALA A 106 -1.84 5.72 13.06
CA ALA A 106 -1.05 6.41 12.06
C ALA A 106 -0.09 5.46 11.33
N GLY A 107 0.23 5.78 10.08
CA GLY A 107 1.21 5.04 9.27
C GLY A 107 0.62 3.80 8.59
N TYR A 108 1.52 3.05 7.95
CA TYR A 108 1.24 1.85 7.18
C TYR A 108 0.87 0.64 8.06
N PRO A 109 -0.05 -0.24 7.65
CA PRO A 109 -0.96 -0.10 6.53
C PRO A 109 -2.26 0.63 6.90
N ASP A 110 -2.96 1.19 5.92
CA ASP A 110 -4.24 1.89 6.15
C ASP A 110 -5.43 0.93 6.24
N LYS A 111 -5.30 -0.25 5.68
CA LYS A 111 -6.34 -1.27 5.64
C LYS A 111 -5.81 -2.63 6.10
N THR A 112 -6.75 -3.48 6.45
CA THR A 112 -6.52 -4.91 6.68
C THR A 112 -7.41 -5.68 5.73
N LEU A 113 -6.84 -6.61 4.99
CA LEU A 113 -7.61 -7.59 4.24
C LEU A 113 -7.76 -8.83 5.12
N VAL A 114 -8.98 -9.24 5.41
CA VAL A 114 -9.27 -10.37 6.29
C VAL A 114 -9.91 -11.49 5.49
N GLN A 115 -9.26 -12.66 5.44
CA GLN A 115 -9.81 -13.83 4.77
C GLN A 115 -11.03 -14.39 5.55
N ASN A 116 -12.13 -14.58 4.84
CA ASN A 116 -13.33 -15.19 5.41
C ASN A 116 -13.05 -16.66 5.79
N GLY A 117 -13.55 -17.09 6.91
CA GLY A 117 -13.36 -18.45 7.44
C GLY A 117 -12.11 -18.63 8.28
N SER A 118 -10.90 -18.38 7.75
CA SER A 118 -9.66 -18.52 8.49
C SER A 118 -9.38 -17.35 9.46
N GLY A 119 -9.88 -16.16 9.11
CA GLY A 119 -9.56 -14.93 9.84
C GLY A 119 -8.12 -14.43 9.62
N LEU A 120 -7.39 -15.00 8.64
CA LEU A 120 -6.05 -14.53 8.27
C LEU A 120 -6.10 -13.04 7.94
N LYS A 121 -5.18 -12.27 8.52
CA LYS A 121 -5.05 -10.84 8.30
C LYS A 121 -3.85 -10.53 7.44
N ILE A 122 -4.05 -9.75 6.41
CA ILE A 122 -3.05 -9.29 5.44
C ILE A 122 -2.95 -7.77 5.57
N ALA A 123 -1.73 -7.25 5.66
CA ALA A 123 -1.47 -5.81 5.62
C ALA A 123 -1.80 -5.29 4.22
N PHE A 124 -2.76 -4.39 4.11
CA PHE A 124 -3.27 -3.92 2.84
C PHE A 124 -3.18 -2.41 2.75
N GLU A 125 -2.55 -1.93 1.69
CA GLU A 125 -2.41 -0.52 1.38
C GLU A 125 -3.04 -0.22 0.03
N ILE A 126 -3.67 0.95 -0.09
CA ILE A 126 -4.18 1.46 -1.35
C ILE A 126 -3.48 2.79 -1.61
N LYS A 127 -2.95 2.96 -2.82
CA LYS A 127 -2.31 4.19 -3.28
C LYS A 127 -2.89 4.62 -4.61
N ALA A 128 -3.23 5.90 -4.72
CA ALA A 128 -3.72 6.49 -5.96
C ALA A 128 -2.66 7.41 -6.56
N THR A 129 -2.45 7.31 -7.87
CA THR A 129 -1.50 8.13 -8.63
C THR A 129 -2.12 8.57 -9.94
N SER A 130 -1.77 9.78 -10.38
CA SER A 130 -2.10 10.26 -11.73
C SER A 130 -1.03 9.91 -12.78
N ASP A 131 0.08 9.34 -12.35
CA ASP A 131 1.19 8.95 -13.20
C ASP A 131 1.84 7.66 -12.71
N TRP A 132 2.14 6.73 -13.63
CA TRP A 132 2.94 5.53 -13.33
C TRP A 132 4.43 5.84 -13.15
N ASN A 133 4.83 7.10 -13.15
CA ASN A 133 6.22 7.47 -12.97
C ASN A 133 6.77 6.86 -11.65
N PRO A 134 7.83 6.06 -11.75
CA PRO A 134 8.49 5.51 -10.58
C PRO A 134 8.98 6.55 -9.58
N SER A 135 9.17 7.80 -9.95
CA SER A 135 9.59 8.91 -9.07
C SER A 135 8.45 9.57 -8.29
N ASP A 136 7.18 9.20 -8.54
CA ASP A 136 6.06 9.75 -7.79
C ASP A 136 6.11 9.28 -6.32
N SER A 137 6.44 10.22 -5.42
CA SER A 137 6.58 9.96 -3.99
C SER A 137 5.28 9.48 -3.33
N ASN A 138 4.12 9.86 -3.86
CA ASN A 138 2.83 9.45 -3.28
C ASN A 138 2.55 7.95 -3.45
N ARG A 139 3.12 7.34 -4.49
CA ARG A 139 2.93 5.93 -4.81
C ARG A 139 3.80 4.98 -3.99
N ARG A 140 4.85 5.48 -3.36
CA ARG A 140 5.98 4.69 -2.89
C ARG A 140 6.23 4.75 -1.40
N VAL A 141 5.56 5.66 -0.71
CA VAL A 141 5.85 5.87 0.70
C VAL A 141 5.01 4.95 1.56
N LEU A 142 5.62 3.85 1.96
CA LEU A 142 5.17 3.07 3.11
C LEU A 142 5.85 3.70 4.33
N THR A 143 5.19 4.63 5.01
CA THR A 143 5.69 5.16 6.28
C THR A 143 5.44 4.12 7.35
N SER A 144 6.47 3.62 7.98
CA SER A 144 6.30 2.60 8.99
C SER A 144 7.09 2.90 10.26
N ALA A 145 6.35 2.97 11.36
CA ALA A 145 6.83 2.43 12.62
C ALA A 145 6.38 0.96 12.67
N SER A 146 7.18 0.07 13.24
CA SER A 146 6.82 -1.35 13.33
C SER A 146 5.61 -1.59 14.25
N GLU A 147 5.31 -0.65 15.14
CA GLU A 147 4.28 -0.74 16.16
C GLU A 147 2.90 -1.10 15.60
N LYS A 148 2.46 -0.41 14.53
CA LYS A 148 1.13 -0.66 13.96
C LYS A 148 1.01 -2.08 13.41
N ILE A 149 2.03 -2.58 12.70
CA ILE A 149 2.06 -3.95 12.19
C ILE A 149 2.04 -4.94 13.35
N ARG A 150 2.90 -4.78 14.35
CA ARG A 150 2.98 -5.68 15.51
C ARG A 150 1.70 -5.70 16.33
N ARG A 151 1.01 -4.57 16.44
CA ARG A 151 -0.24 -4.45 17.21
C ARG A 151 -1.46 -5.01 16.47
N ALA A 152 -1.57 -4.72 15.16
CA ALA A 152 -2.76 -5.05 14.37
C ALA A 152 -2.72 -6.48 13.81
N PHE A 153 -1.53 -7.04 13.65
CA PHE A 153 -1.31 -8.34 13.02
C PHE A 153 -0.55 -9.29 13.95
N LYS A 154 -0.56 -10.57 13.61
CA LYS A 154 0.32 -11.57 14.21
C LYS A 154 1.46 -11.85 13.24
N PRO A 155 2.66 -11.29 13.46
CA PRO A 155 3.79 -11.56 12.60
C PRO A 155 4.15 -13.06 12.55
N PRO A 156 4.63 -13.57 11.40
CA PRO A 156 4.90 -12.83 10.17
C PRO A 156 3.64 -12.44 9.39
N VAL A 157 3.72 -11.44 8.51
CA VAL A 157 2.56 -10.80 7.85
C VAL A 157 2.76 -10.78 6.33
N HIS A 158 1.72 -11.11 5.58
CA HIS A 158 1.68 -10.87 4.13
C HIS A 158 1.31 -9.41 3.85
N HIS A 159 1.95 -8.81 2.86
CA HIS A 159 1.76 -7.41 2.50
C HIS A 159 1.25 -7.28 1.07
N LEU A 160 0.15 -6.55 0.89
CA LEU A 160 -0.49 -6.29 -0.40
C LEU A 160 -0.59 -4.79 -0.65
N LEU A 161 -0.19 -4.37 -1.84
CA LEU A 161 -0.37 -3.00 -2.31
C LEU A 161 -1.34 -2.99 -3.50
N CYS A 162 -2.38 -2.17 -3.42
CA CYS A 162 -3.26 -1.86 -4.53
C CYS A 162 -2.94 -0.46 -5.05
N THR A 163 -2.50 -0.34 -6.29
CA THR A 163 -2.24 0.94 -6.92
C THR A 163 -3.32 1.29 -7.93
N LEU A 164 -3.86 2.50 -7.81
CA LEU A 164 -4.90 3.05 -8.66
C LEU A 164 -4.28 4.11 -9.58
N LEU A 165 -4.45 3.96 -10.89
CA LEU A 165 -4.14 5.03 -11.84
C LEU A 165 -5.43 5.82 -12.10
N TYR A 166 -5.34 7.15 -12.02
CA TYR A 166 -6.47 8.02 -12.35
C TYR A 166 -6.06 9.20 -13.21
N THR A 167 -7.00 9.71 -13.99
CA THR A 167 -6.88 10.95 -14.75
C THR A 167 -7.87 11.97 -14.23
N VAL A 168 -7.39 13.20 -13.97
CA VAL A 168 -8.26 14.30 -13.54
C VAL A 168 -8.82 15.01 -14.77
N GLN A 169 -10.15 15.11 -14.85
CA GLN A 169 -10.85 15.81 -15.90
C GLN A 169 -12.18 16.39 -15.36
N ASP A 170 -12.47 17.63 -15.68
CA ASP A 170 -13.76 18.29 -15.41
C ASP A 170 -14.25 18.16 -13.96
N GLY A 171 -13.36 18.36 -12.97
CA GLY A 171 -13.71 18.30 -11.55
C GLY A 171 -13.93 16.88 -11.02
N SER A 172 -13.53 15.87 -11.76
CA SER A 172 -13.55 14.47 -11.35
C SER A 172 -12.24 13.74 -11.62
N ALA A 173 -11.99 12.65 -10.91
CA ALA A 173 -10.90 11.70 -11.17
C ALA A 173 -11.50 10.41 -11.74
N ARG A 174 -11.19 10.11 -13.00
CA ARG A 174 -11.56 8.84 -13.62
C ARG A 174 -10.50 7.79 -13.29
N ILE A 175 -10.93 6.63 -12.81
CA ILE A 175 -10.04 5.52 -12.49
C ILE A 175 -9.77 4.72 -13.76
N ASP A 176 -8.54 4.76 -14.26
CA ASP A 176 -8.13 4.14 -15.51
C ASP A 176 -7.65 2.69 -15.33
N ALA A 177 -6.92 2.43 -14.22
CA ALA A 177 -6.40 1.10 -13.93
C ALA A 177 -6.34 0.81 -12.43
N VAL A 178 -6.39 -0.48 -12.11
CA VAL A 178 -6.18 -1.04 -10.76
C VAL A 178 -5.12 -2.12 -10.90
N ARG A 179 -4.08 -2.07 -10.05
CA ARG A 179 -3.00 -3.05 -10.01
C ARG A 179 -2.79 -3.55 -8.59
N LEU A 180 -2.58 -4.86 -8.45
CA LEU A 180 -2.16 -5.49 -7.20
C LEU A 180 -0.68 -5.85 -7.28
N ASP A 181 0.04 -5.54 -6.23
CA ASP A 181 1.45 -5.93 -6.05
C ASP A 181 1.55 -6.72 -4.74
N PHE A 182 1.91 -7.99 -4.86
CA PHE A 182 2.21 -8.87 -3.74
C PHE A 182 3.64 -8.57 -3.27
N ILE A 183 3.76 -7.95 -2.10
CA ILE A 183 5.05 -7.48 -1.62
C ILE A 183 5.75 -8.62 -0.89
N GLU A 184 6.94 -8.96 -1.37
CA GLU A 184 7.76 -10.07 -0.89
C GLU A 184 8.89 -9.60 0.03
N PRO A 185 9.43 -10.46 0.90
CA PRO A 185 10.61 -10.14 1.71
C PRO A 185 11.79 -9.63 0.89
N THR A 186 11.95 -10.13 -0.33
CA THR A 186 13.01 -9.76 -1.27
C THR A 186 12.72 -8.51 -2.10
N THR A 187 11.54 -7.89 -1.94
CA THR A 187 11.19 -6.64 -2.63
C THR A 187 12.22 -5.57 -2.30
N SER A 188 12.83 -5.00 -3.34
CA SER A 188 13.82 -3.93 -3.20
C SER A 188 13.19 -2.66 -2.66
N VAL A 189 13.86 -2.04 -1.71
CA VAL A 189 13.40 -0.81 -1.07
C VAL A 189 14.52 0.22 -1.02
N ASN A 190 14.15 1.47 -1.17
CA ASN A 190 15.04 2.61 -0.98
C ASN A 190 14.63 3.33 0.32
N ALA A 191 15.42 3.16 1.38
CA ALA A 191 15.16 3.79 2.66
C ALA A 191 15.71 5.22 2.63
N GLN A 192 14.84 6.22 2.67
CA GLN A 192 15.25 7.61 2.86
C GLN A 192 15.07 8.02 4.31
N PRO A 193 16.09 8.65 4.95
CA PRO A 193 15.89 9.24 6.24
C PRO A 193 14.79 10.30 6.16
N ALA A 194 13.91 10.36 7.15
CA ALA A 194 12.98 11.48 7.26
C ALA A 194 13.82 12.77 7.25
N ALA A 195 13.50 13.69 6.35
CA ALA A 195 14.10 15.01 6.38
C ALA A 195 13.93 15.52 7.82
N ALA A 196 15.04 15.81 8.50
CA ALA A 196 15.00 16.41 9.82
C ALA A 196 14.09 17.63 9.70
N ALA A 197 13.03 17.66 10.51
CA ALA A 197 12.25 18.87 10.66
C ALA A 197 13.24 19.94 11.09
N THR A 198 13.54 20.86 10.20
CA THR A 198 14.33 22.06 10.53
C THR A 198 13.49 22.79 11.56
N ALA A 199 13.84 22.60 12.82
CA ALA A 199 13.39 23.48 13.89
C ALA A 199 13.95 24.86 13.53
N SER A 200 13.11 25.74 13.03
CA SER A 200 13.40 27.16 12.98
C SER A 200 13.47 27.61 14.45
N LEU A 201 14.66 28.02 14.86
CA LEU A 201 14.86 28.78 16.07
C LEU A 201 14.27 30.18 15.91
#